data_c6fc830172d19794647fd4f23992d87f
#
_entry.id   c6fc830172d19794647fd4f23992d87f
#
_cell.length_a   1.000
_cell.length_b   1.000
_cell.length_c   1.000
_cell.angle_alpha   90.00
_cell.angle_beta   90.00
_cell.angle_gamma   90.00
#
_symmetry.space_group_name_H-M   'P 1'
#
loop_
_entity.id
_entity.type
_entity.pdbx_description
1 polymer ?
#
loop_
_entity_poly.entity_id
_entity_poly.type
_entity_poly.pdbx_seq_one_letter_code
_entity_poly.pdbx_strand_id
1 'polypeptide(L)'
;MCSSDLRGFPPAVREICQAVGLKSTSSVHSHLESLEKNGYIRRDPTKPRAIEILDESFNMLRREMVNVPVVGTVAAGQPILAEQNIDSYFPIPSEYMPNEQSFILKVKGESMVNAGILDGDSVLVMQQTTARTGDIVVALIEDSATVKTYYKENGHYRLQPENDTMDPIIVDDCKILGKVFGVFRFF
;
A
#
# COMPACT_ATOMS: atom_id res chain seq x y z
N MET A 1 -4.23 0.10 -22.31
CA MET A 1 -3.06 0.83 -21.77
C MET A 1 -3.01 2.18 -22.46
N CYS A 2 -3.22 3.28 -21.77
CA CYS A 2 -3.17 4.63 -22.36
C CYS A 2 -1.71 5.07 -22.44
N SER A 3 -1.30 5.68 -23.57
CA SER A 3 0.09 6.12 -23.80
C SER A 3 0.61 7.13 -22.76
N SER A 4 -0.28 7.80 -22.01
CA SER A 4 0.04 8.72 -20.93
C SER A 4 0.61 8.04 -19.69
N ASP A 5 0.25 6.76 -19.45
CA ASP A 5 0.67 6.01 -18.24
C ASP A 5 2.15 5.62 -18.30
N LEU A 6 2.72 5.58 -19.52
CA LEU A 6 4.12 5.20 -19.74
C LEU A 6 5.10 6.40 -19.81
N ARG A 7 4.60 7.64 -20.03
CA ARG A 7 5.44 8.82 -20.27
C ARG A 7 5.22 9.96 -19.28
N GLY A 8 4.25 9.85 -18.36
CA GLY A 8 3.99 10.84 -17.30
C GLY A 8 3.44 12.19 -17.76
N PHE A 9 3.06 12.33 -19.06
CA PHE A 9 2.43 13.54 -19.60
C PHE A 9 1.35 13.21 -20.64
N PRO A 10 0.32 14.05 -20.78
CA PRO A 10 -0.78 13.81 -21.70
C PRO A 10 -0.33 13.75 -23.16
N PRO A 11 -0.96 12.89 -24.01
CA PRO A 11 -0.59 12.74 -25.39
C PRO A 11 -0.88 14.01 -26.21
N ALA A 12 -0.02 14.29 -27.20
CA ALA A 12 -0.27 15.36 -28.15
C ALA A 12 -1.41 14.97 -29.14
N VAL A 13 -2.12 15.96 -29.70
CA VAL A 13 -3.21 15.71 -30.65
C VAL A 13 -2.80 14.82 -31.81
N ARG A 14 -1.54 14.93 -32.29
CA ARG A 14 -1.00 14.05 -33.33
C ARG A 14 -0.85 12.60 -32.89
N GLU A 15 -0.48 12.37 -31.65
CA GLU A 15 -0.36 11.03 -31.05
C GLU A 15 -1.74 10.38 -30.88
N ILE A 16 -2.75 11.20 -30.48
CA ILE A 16 -4.14 10.76 -30.42
C ILE A 16 -4.61 10.39 -31.84
N CYS A 17 -4.33 11.25 -32.84
CA CYS A 17 -4.70 11.03 -34.23
C CYS A 17 -4.17 9.66 -34.74
N GLN A 18 -2.91 9.37 -34.48
CA GLN A 18 -2.29 8.09 -34.85
C GLN A 18 -2.92 6.90 -34.11
N ALA A 19 -3.14 7.04 -32.77
CA ALA A 19 -3.67 5.98 -31.94
C ALA A 19 -5.10 5.56 -32.32
N VAL A 20 -5.95 6.54 -32.75
CA VAL A 20 -7.34 6.27 -33.15
C VAL A 20 -7.52 6.07 -34.67
N GLY A 21 -6.43 6.06 -35.46
CA GLY A 21 -6.45 5.82 -36.90
C GLY A 21 -7.08 6.96 -37.74
N LEU A 22 -7.15 8.18 -37.18
CA LEU A 22 -7.67 9.34 -37.90
C LEU A 22 -6.56 9.97 -38.77
N LYS A 23 -6.94 10.43 -39.99
CA LYS A 23 -6.00 11.06 -40.92
C LYS A 23 -5.82 12.57 -40.72
N SER A 24 -6.74 13.22 -39.97
CA SER A 24 -6.76 14.67 -39.78
C SER A 24 -6.80 15.04 -38.30
N THR A 25 -5.92 15.94 -37.89
CA THR A 25 -5.93 16.54 -36.54
C THR A 25 -7.18 17.39 -36.31
N SER A 26 -7.79 17.95 -37.35
CA SER A 26 -9.07 18.69 -37.25
C SER A 26 -10.21 17.79 -36.79
N SER A 27 -10.25 16.52 -37.23
CA SER A 27 -11.24 15.54 -36.76
C SER A 27 -11.04 15.22 -35.28
N VAL A 28 -9.78 15.11 -34.81
CA VAL A 28 -9.49 14.92 -33.40
C VAL A 28 -9.97 16.10 -32.55
N HIS A 29 -9.74 17.35 -33.03
CA HIS A 29 -10.23 18.55 -32.35
C HIS A 29 -11.75 18.56 -32.22
N SER A 30 -12.47 18.24 -33.31
CA SER A 30 -13.94 18.17 -33.30
C SER A 30 -14.45 17.10 -32.33
N HIS A 31 -13.82 15.93 -32.27
CA HIS A 31 -14.20 14.90 -31.32
C HIS A 31 -13.89 15.30 -29.84
N LEU A 32 -12.75 15.95 -29.58
CA LEU A 32 -12.43 16.47 -28.27
C LEU A 32 -13.40 17.56 -27.83
N GLU A 33 -13.82 18.46 -28.71
CA GLU A 33 -14.85 19.45 -28.43
C GLU A 33 -16.21 18.81 -28.11
N SER A 34 -16.60 17.77 -28.87
CA SER A 34 -17.82 17.03 -28.60
C SER A 34 -17.77 16.32 -27.24
N LEU A 35 -16.64 15.68 -26.88
CA LEU A 35 -16.46 15.04 -25.59
C LEU A 35 -16.50 16.04 -24.44
N GLU A 36 -15.91 17.22 -24.59
CA GLU A 36 -15.94 18.29 -23.62
C GLU A 36 -17.36 18.86 -23.43
N LYS A 37 -18.08 19.10 -24.53
CA LYS A 37 -19.47 19.56 -24.52
C LYS A 37 -20.41 18.55 -23.84
N ASN A 38 -20.14 17.26 -23.96
CA ASN A 38 -20.91 16.19 -23.31
C ASN A 38 -20.44 15.88 -21.89
N GLY A 39 -19.44 16.60 -21.34
CA GLY A 39 -18.98 16.43 -19.97
C GLY A 39 -18.09 15.22 -19.71
N TYR A 40 -17.57 14.57 -20.75
CA TYR A 40 -16.66 13.43 -20.60
C TYR A 40 -15.21 13.84 -20.35
N ILE A 41 -14.82 15.02 -20.82
CA ILE A 41 -13.49 15.56 -20.59
C ILE A 41 -13.55 17.04 -20.22
N ARG A 42 -12.49 17.54 -19.59
CA ARG A 42 -12.24 18.98 -19.37
C ARG A 42 -10.86 19.31 -19.91
N ARG A 43 -10.72 20.44 -20.62
CA ARG A 43 -9.45 20.96 -21.12
C ARG A 43 -9.11 22.25 -20.40
N ASP A 44 -7.85 22.42 -20.00
CA ASP A 44 -7.35 23.66 -19.44
C ASP A 44 -6.92 24.59 -20.58
N PRO A 45 -7.58 25.76 -20.75
CA PRO A 45 -7.22 26.71 -21.82
C PRO A 45 -5.78 27.23 -21.70
N THR A 46 -5.21 27.23 -20.50
CA THR A 46 -3.86 27.69 -20.23
C THR A 46 -2.81 26.63 -20.46
N LYS A 47 -3.21 25.36 -20.54
CA LYS A 47 -2.35 24.18 -20.73
C LYS A 47 -2.86 23.34 -21.90
N PRO A 48 -2.46 23.65 -23.16
CA PRO A 48 -3.02 23.03 -24.36
C PRO A 48 -2.95 21.48 -24.43
N ARG A 49 -2.18 20.86 -23.56
CA ARG A 49 -2.03 19.41 -23.46
C ARG A 49 -2.74 18.80 -22.26
N ALA A 50 -3.30 19.60 -21.36
CA ALA A 50 -4.00 19.09 -20.19
C ALA A 50 -5.44 18.70 -20.56
N ILE A 51 -5.69 17.41 -20.72
CA ILE A 51 -7.02 16.83 -20.90
C ILE A 51 -7.32 15.99 -19.68
N GLU A 52 -8.34 16.37 -18.93
CA GLU A 52 -8.86 15.64 -17.79
C GLU A 52 -10.09 14.85 -18.21
N ILE A 53 -10.14 13.57 -17.89
CA ILE A 53 -11.30 12.72 -18.16
C ILE A 53 -12.21 12.78 -16.94
N LEU A 54 -13.48 13.21 -17.15
CA LEU A 54 -14.47 13.43 -16.09
C LEU A 54 -15.38 12.20 -15.85
N ASP A 55 -15.22 11.13 -16.64
CA ASP A 55 -16.01 9.92 -16.48
C ASP A 55 -15.67 9.23 -15.15
N GLU A 56 -16.68 9.06 -14.28
CA GLU A 56 -16.54 8.41 -12.97
C GLU A 56 -16.03 6.97 -13.10
N SER A 57 -16.40 6.24 -14.15
CA SER A 57 -15.90 4.89 -14.42
C SER A 57 -14.40 4.89 -14.72
N PHE A 58 -13.88 5.95 -15.34
CA PHE A 58 -12.46 6.13 -15.60
C PHE A 58 -11.69 6.60 -14.36
N ASN A 59 -12.32 7.41 -13.51
CA ASN A 59 -11.77 7.81 -12.22
C ASN A 59 -11.68 6.63 -11.23
N MET A 60 -12.60 5.66 -11.30
CA MET A 60 -12.47 4.40 -10.57
C MET A 60 -11.23 3.59 -10.98
N LEU A 61 -10.76 3.72 -12.23
CA LEU A 61 -9.53 3.07 -12.71
C LEU A 61 -8.26 3.85 -12.34
N ARG A 62 -8.39 5.11 -11.92
CA ARG A 62 -7.30 5.98 -11.43
C ARG A 62 -7.29 6.10 -9.91
N ARG A 63 -7.51 5.00 -9.20
CA ARG A 63 -7.24 5.01 -7.77
C ARG A 63 -5.79 5.37 -7.55
N GLU A 64 -5.58 6.38 -6.74
CA GLU A 64 -4.23 6.73 -6.30
C GLU A 64 -3.65 5.53 -5.53
N MET A 65 -2.53 5.01 -6.03
CA MET A 65 -1.88 3.83 -5.47
C MET A 65 -0.66 4.27 -4.68
N VAL A 66 -0.53 3.75 -3.48
CA VAL A 66 0.66 3.90 -2.64
C VAL A 66 1.52 2.66 -2.81
N ASN A 67 2.78 2.82 -3.20
CA ASN A 67 3.73 1.72 -3.26
C ASN A 67 4.27 1.44 -1.86
N VAL A 68 3.76 0.38 -1.23
CA VAL A 68 4.15 -0.03 0.13
C VAL A 68 5.34 -0.97 0.07
N PRO A 69 6.46 -0.67 0.77
CA PRO A 69 7.63 -1.55 0.79
C PRO A 69 7.33 -2.88 1.46
N VAL A 70 7.77 -3.97 0.83
CA VAL A 70 7.75 -5.32 1.37
C VAL A 70 9.09 -5.59 2.02
N VAL A 71 9.09 -5.79 3.33
CA VAL A 71 10.29 -6.03 4.13
C VAL A 71 10.54 -7.53 4.22
N GLY A 72 11.69 -7.99 3.74
CA GLY A 72 12.07 -9.40 3.75
C GLY A 72 12.75 -9.82 5.06
N THR A 73 13.68 -9.02 5.54
CA THR A 73 14.44 -9.32 6.75
C THR A 73 14.40 -8.13 7.70
N VAL A 74 14.15 -8.37 8.97
CA VAL A 74 14.25 -7.36 10.02
C VAL A 74 15.52 -7.64 10.81
N ALA A 75 16.48 -6.73 10.71
CA ALA A 75 17.74 -6.82 11.47
C ALA A 75 17.70 -5.86 12.67
N ALA A 76 18.19 -6.32 13.80
CA ALA A 76 18.36 -5.46 14.98
C ALA A 76 19.38 -4.35 14.72
N GLY A 77 19.13 -3.18 15.32
CA GLY A 77 20.04 -2.04 15.21
C GLY A 77 19.90 -1.19 13.96
N GLN A 78 19.09 -1.59 12.97
CA GLN A 78 18.84 -0.84 11.75
C GLN A 78 17.39 -0.36 11.64
N PRO A 79 17.11 0.75 10.93
CA PRO A 79 15.75 1.14 10.59
C PRO A 79 15.08 0.05 9.76
N ILE A 80 13.84 -0.29 10.08
CA ILE A 80 13.11 -1.36 9.39
C ILE A 80 12.96 -1.09 7.88
N LEU A 81 12.87 0.17 7.49
CA LEU A 81 12.76 0.62 6.11
C LEU A 81 14.12 1.02 5.49
N ALA A 82 15.23 0.51 6.00
CA ALA A 82 16.50 0.64 5.30
C ALA A 82 16.41 -0.08 3.94
N GLU A 83 17.00 0.51 2.89
CA GLU A 83 16.92 -0.02 1.51
C GLU A 83 17.29 -1.50 1.41
N GLN A 84 18.27 -1.94 2.18
CA GLN A 84 18.73 -3.34 2.22
C GLN A 84 17.73 -4.33 2.81
N ASN A 85 16.70 -3.85 3.50
CA ASN A 85 15.64 -4.68 4.09
C ASN A 85 14.42 -4.80 3.18
N ILE A 86 14.37 -4.01 2.08
CA ILE A 86 13.22 -3.95 1.17
C ILE A 86 13.46 -4.90 0.00
N ASP A 87 12.63 -5.94 -0.10
CA ASP A 87 12.69 -6.90 -1.19
C ASP A 87 11.96 -6.40 -2.45
N SER A 88 10.85 -5.70 -2.27
CA SER A 88 9.98 -5.23 -3.36
C SER A 88 9.01 -4.17 -2.87
N TYR A 89 8.13 -3.70 -3.77
CA TYR A 89 7.02 -2.80 -3.46
C TYR A 89 5.71 -3.41 -3.94
N PHE A 90 4.65 -3.23 -3.14
CA PHE A 90 3.31 -3.67 -3.47
C PHE A 90 2.35 -2.47 -3.54
N PRO A 91 1.63 -2.26 -4.67
CA PRO A 91 0.72 -1.14 -4.83
C PRO A 91 -0.60 -1.40 -4.10
N ILE A 92 -0.99 -0.49 -3.21
CA ILE A 92 -2.25 -0.53 -2.46
C ILE A 92 -3.01 0.77 -2.70
N PRO A 93 -4.34 0.73 -2.93
CA PRO A 93 -5.13 1.95 -3.05
C PRO A 93 -5.00 2.84 -1.81
N SER A 94 -4.80 4.15 -2.03
CA SER A 94 -4.57 5.14 -0.95
C SER A 94 -5.71 5.19 0.07
N GLU A 95 -6.93 4.86 -0.34
CA GLU A 95 -8.12 4.82 0.53
C GLU A 95 -8.02 3.79 1.67
N TYR A 96 -7.16 2.75 1.53
CA TYR A 96 -6.92 1.74 2.56
C TYR A 96 -5.67 2.03 3.39
N MET A 97 -4.94 3.09 3.05
CA MET A 97 -3.68 3.40 3.73
C MET A 97 -3.88 4.45 4.83
N PRO A 98 -3.27 4.24 6.01
CA PRO A 98 -3.17 5.29 7.02
C PRO A 98 -2.27 6.43 6.52
N ASN A 99 -2.35 7.59 7.19
CA ASN A 99 -1.47 8.73 6.87
C ASN A 99 -0.01 8.50 7.28
N GLU A 100 0.21 7.54 8.16
CA GLU A 100 1.52 7.18 8.68
C GLU A 100 2.27 6.27 7.70
N GLN A 101 3.59 6.28 7.82
CA GLN A 101 4.45 5.39 7.04
C GLN A 101 4.10 3.93 7.32
N SER A 102 4.03 3.12 6.27
CA SER A 102 3.60 1.72 6.37
C SER A 102 4.54 0.80 5.60
N PHE A 103 4.56 -0.46 6.01
CA PHE A 103 5.31 -1.52 5.35
C PHE A 103 4.55 -2.83 5.37
N ILE A 104 4.97 -3.77 4.56
CA ILE A 104 4.44 -5.13 4.52
C ILE A 104 5.50 -6.08 5.07
N LEU A 105 5.05 -7.02 5.90
CA LEU A 105 5.89 -8.10 6.42
C LEU A 105 5.25 -9.44 6.07
N LYS A 106 6.07 -10.38 5.58
CA LYS A 106 5.63 -11.74 5.34
C LYS A 106 5.66 -12.55 6.64
N VAL A 107 4.52 -13.13 6.98
CA VAL A 107 4.35 -13.93 8.20
C VAL A 107 4.99 -15.30 8.02
N LYS A 108 5.69 -15.75 9.04
CA LYS A 108 6.24 -17.11 9.14
C LYS A 108 5.74 -17.76 10.44
N GLY A 109 5.20 -18.97 10.29
CA GLY A 109 4.70 -19.77 11.42
C GLY A 109 3.22 -19.55 11.73
N GLU A 110 2.73 -20.27 12.73
CA GLU A 110 1.30 -20.46 13.02
C GLU A 110 0.86 -19.75 14.32
N SER A 111 1.65 -18.83 14.84
CA SER A 111 1.39 -18.22 16.14
C SER A 111 0.17 -17.31 16.20
N MET A 112 -0.46 -16.96 15.05
CA MET A 112 -1.57 -16.02 14.97
C MET A 112 -2.79 -16.59 14.23
N VAL A 113 -2.90 -17.93 14.19
CA VAL A 113 -3.96 -18.62 13.41
C VAL A 113 -5.36 -18.30 13.91
N ASN A 114 -5.57 -18.15 15.21
CA ASN A 114 -6.87 -17.80 15.80
C ASN A 114 -7.28 -16.35 15.51
N ALA A 115 -6.33 -15.49 15.14
CA ALA A 115 -6.58 -14.16 14.64
C ALA A 115 -6.78 -14.11 13.10
N GLY A 116 -6.77 -15.28 12.42
CA GLY A 116 -6.92 -15.39 10.98
C GLY A 116 -5.67 -15.07 10.17
N ILE A 117 -4.52 -14.88 10.84
CA ILE A 117 -3.22 -14.65 10.19
C ILE A 117 -2.47 -15.98 10.15
N LEU A 118 -2.22 -16.47 8.94
CA LEU A 118 -1.63 -17.79 8.69
C LEU A 118 -0.18 -17.68 8.20
N ASP A 119 0.51 -18.80 8.20
CA ASP A 119 1.84 -18.90 7.58
C ASP A 119 1.79 -18.51 6.10
N GLY A 120 2.75 -17.69 5.68
CA GLY A 120 2.82 -17.18 4.31
C GLY A 120 1.97 -15.93 4.01
N ASP A 121 1.12 -15.48 4.94
CA ASP A 121 0.37 -14.23 4.79
C ASP A 121 1.28 -13.01 4.71
N SER A 122 0.75 -11.96 4.15
CA SER A 122 1.35 -10.63 4.17
C SER A 122 0.53 -9.71 5.07
N VAL A 123 1.17 -9.17 6.10
CA VAL A 123 0.53 -8.19 7.01
C VAL A 123 0.94 -6.77 6.65
N LEU A 124 -0.06 -5.89 6.64
CA LEU A 124 0.12 -4.45 6.49
C LEU A 124 0.36 -3.85 7.88
N VAL A 125 1.46 -3.15 8.02
CA VAL A 125 1.93 -2.63 9.30
C VAL A 125 2.10 -1.12 9.20
N MET A 126 1.41 -0.39 10.06
CA MET A 126 1.60 1.04 10.27
C MET A 126 2.77 1.24 11.22
N GLN A 127 3.80 1.96 10.78
CA GLN A 127 5.01 2.19 11.58
C GLN A 127 4.70 3.08 12.78
N GLN A 128 4.93 2.55 13.96
CA GLN A 128 4.83 3.28 15.23
C GLN A 128 5.62 2.58 16.32
N THR A 129 6.00 3.33 17.35
CA THR A 129 6.82 2.84 18.46
C THR A 129 6.01 2.51 19.72
N THR A 130 4.69 2.75 19.69
CA THR A 130 3.79 2.52 20.82
C THR A 130 2.61 1.67 20.39
N ALA A 131 2.01 0.93 21.33
CA ALA A 131 0.81 0.14 21.09
C ALA A 131 -0.13 0.19 22.29
N ARG A 132 -1.39 -0.11 22.05
CA ARG A 132 -2.39 -0.28 23.11
C ARG A 132 -2.59 -1.75 23.39
N THR A 133 -2.93 -2.10 24.63
CA THR A 133 -3.32 -3.45 24.99
C THR A 133 -4.42 -3.97 24.06
N GLY A 134 -4.21 -5.14 23.46
CA GLY A 134 -5.10 -5.76 22.47
C GLY A 134 -4.75 -5.45 21.01
N ASP A 135 -3.78 -4.55 20.74
CA ASP A 135 -3.33 -4.34 19.37
C ASP A 135 -2.50 -5.54 18.88
N ILE A 136 -2.68 -5.93 17.62
CA ILE A 136 -1.77 -6.85 16.94
C ILE A 136 -0.58 -6.03 16.45
N VAL A 137 0.61 -6.39 16.88
CA VAL A 137 1.84 -5.63 16.59
C VAL A 137 2.93 -6.49 15.96
N VAL A 138 3.84 -5.82 15.27
CA VAL A 138 5.17 -6.35 14.99
C VAL A 138 6.09 -5.85 16.08
N ALA A 139 6.62 -6.77 16.87
CA ALA A 139 7.57 -6.49 17.93
C ALA A 139 8.93 -7.11 17.61
N LEU A 140 9.99 -6.40 17.96
CA LEU A 140 11.36 -6.92 17.90
C LEU A 140 11.71 -7.49 19.28
N ILE A 141 12.08 -8.78 19.30
CA ILE A 141 12.59 -9.47 20.46
C ILE A 141 14.00 -9.95 20.10
N GLU A 142 14.99 -9.48 20.85
CA GLU A 142 16.39 -9.71 20.49
C GLU A 142 16.65 -9.25 19.05
N ASP A 143 16.91 -10.17 18.14
CA ASP A 143 17.21 -9.91 16.72
C ASP A 143 16.09 -10.36 15.77
N SER A 144 14.93 -10.73 16.30
CA SER A 144 13.84 -11.30 15.50
C SER A 144 12.54 -10.50 15.62
N ALA A 145 11.95 -10.18 14.48
CA ALA A 145 10.60 -9.61 14.43
C ALA A 145 9.55 -10.71 14.60
N THR A 146 8.54 -10.45 15.42
CA THR A 146 7.40 -11.35 15.65
C THR A 146 6.09 -10.61 15.60
N VAL A 147 5.03 -11.27 15.09
CA VAL A 147 3.65 -10.76 15.12
C VAL A 147 2.93 -11.38 16.30
N LYS A 148 2.41 -10.55 17.21
CA LYS A 148 1.69 -10.98 18.43
C LYS A 148 0.63 -9.96 18.82
N THR A 149 -0.31 -10.38 19.65
CA THR A 149 -1.20 -9.46 20.35
C THR A 149 -0.48 -8.89 21.57
N TYR A 150 -0.45 -7.57 21.65
CA TYR A 150 0.32 -6.85 22.68
C TYR A 150 -0.53 -6.57 23.90
N TYR A 151 0.02 -6.85 25.07
CA TYR A 151 -0.54 -6.49 26.38
C TYR A 151 0.52 -5.83 27.24
N LYS A 152 0.17 -4.65 27.77
CA LYS A 152 0.96 -3.98 28.79
C LYS A 152 0.38 -4.33 30.16
N GLU A 153 1.14 -5.02 30.96
CA GLU A 153 0.78 -5.49 32.30
C GLU A 153 1.63 -4.78 33.37
N ASN A 154 1.36 -5.05 34.65
CA ASN A 154 2.08 -4.40 35.74
C ASN A 154 3.55 -4.87 35.78
N GLY A 155 4.44 -4.03 35.25
CA GLY A 155 5.89 -4.24 35.29
C GLY A 155 6.48 -5.10 34.18
N HIS A 156 5.68 -5.54 33.18
CA HIS A 156 6.15 -6.32 32.06
C HIS A 156 5.24 -6.17 30.84
N TYR A 157 5.67 -6.70 29.69
CA TYR A 157 4.89 -6.80 28.48
C TYR A 157 4.64 -8.27 28.16
N ARG A 158 3.39 -8.59 27.80
CA ARG A 158 3.02 -9.92 27.31
C ARG A 158 2.70 -9.83 25.81
N LEU A 159 3.43 -10.60 25.03
CA LEU A 159 3.21 -10.80 23.61
C LEU A 159 2.50 -12.13 23.42
N GLN A 160 1.19 -12.06 23.24
CA GLN A 160 0.30 -13.21 23.20
C GLN A 160 0.22 -13.78 21.79
N PRO A 161 0.55 -15.05 21.57
CA PRO A 161 0.17 -15.75 20.35
C PRO A 161 -1.35 -15.97 20.35
N GLU A 162 -1.95 -15.80 19.19
CA GLU A 162 -3.34 -16.20 18.93
C GLU A 162 -3.34 -17.65 18.40
N ASN A 163 -2.88 -18.57 19.25
CA ASN A 163 -2.82 -20.00 19.02
C ASN A 163 -2.82 -20.71 20.38
N ASP A 164 -3.82 -21.58 20.62
CA ASP A 164 -4.06 -22.24 21.89
C ASP A 164 -2.94 -23.22 22.31
N THR A 165 -2.07 -23.58 21.35
CA THR A 165 -0.95 -24.52 21.60
C THR A 165 0.37 -23.81 21.94
N MET A 166 0.38 -22.48 21.96
CA MET A 166 1.59 -21.68 22.15
C MET A 166 1.51 -20.81 23.40
N ASP A 167 2.57 -20.81 24.18
CA ASP A 167 2.68 -19.99 25.38
C ASP A 167 2.97 -18.51 25.03
N PRO A 168 2.52 -17.55 25.84
CA PRO A 168 2.85 -16.15 25.67
C PRO A 168 4.33 -15.88 25.97
N ILE A 169 4.88 -14.87 25.29
CA ILE A 169 6.22 -14.38 25.54
C ILE A 169 6.11 -13.20 26.52
N ILE A 170 6.76 -13.34 27.68
CA ILE A 170 6.80 -12.32 28.73
C ILE A 170 8.18 -11.64 28.68
N VAL A 171 8.22 -10.31 28.57
CA VAL A 171 9.46 -9.54 28.51
C VAL A 171 9.36 -8.26 29.34
N ASP A 172 10.48 -7.82 29.90
CA ASP A 172 10.55 -6.57 30.65
C ASP A 172 10.60 -5.34 29.75
N ASP A 173 11.10 -5.52 28.51
CA ASP A 173 11.13 -4.49 27.48
C ASP A 173 10.77 -5.07 26.12
N CYS A 174 10.13 -4.26 25.29
CA CYS A 174 9.66 -4.67 23.97
C CYS A 174 9.69 -3.49 22.99
N LYS A 175 10.49 -3.65 21.94
CA LYS A 175 10.53 -2.65 20.87
C LYS A 175 9.41 -2.90 19.87
N ILE A 176 8.41 -2.02 19.87
CA ILE A 176 7.35 -2.05 18.85
C ILE A 176 7.88 -1.44 17.55
N LEU A 177 7.72 -2.16 16.46
CA LEU A 177 8.07 -1.71 15.10
C LEU A 177 6.87 -1.14 14.36
N GLY A 178 5.66 -1.61 14.71
CA GLY A 178 4.42 -1.10 14.15
C GLY A 178 3.20 -1.90 14.57
N LYS A 179 2.03 -1.36 14.21
CA LYS A 179 0.72 -1.99 14.43
C LYS A 179 0.21 -2.59 13.12
N VAL A 180 -0.26 -3.83 13.19
CA VAL A 180 -0.92 -4.50 12.06
C VAL A 180 -2.32 -3.90 11.89
N PHE A 181 -2.66 -3.50 10.67
CA PHE A 181 -3.97 -2.94 10.33
C PHE A 181 -4.65 -3.68 9.18
N GLY A 182 -3.94 -4.59 8.51
CA GLY A 182 -4.49 -5.38 7.42
C GLY A 182 -3.69 -6.66 7.18
N VAL A 183 -4.31 -7.60 6.50
CA VAL A 183 -3.71 -8.85 6.04
C VAL A 183 -4.21 -9.16 4.62
N PHE A 184 -3.34 -9.71 3.79
CA PHE A 184 -3.75 -10.25 2.50
C PHE A 184 -3.01 -11.55 2.20
N ARG A 185 -3.68 -12.40 1.40
CA ARG A 185 -3.23 -13.75 1.04
C ARG A 185 -3.56 -14.02 -0.41
N PHE A 186 -2.63 -14.62 -1.12
CA PHE A 186 -2.84 -15.15 -2.46
C PHE A 186 -2.87 -16.68 -2.39
N PHE A 187 -3.78 -17.29 -3.17
CA PHE A 187 -3.97 -18.74 -3.27
C PHE A 187 -3.46 -19.25 -4.60
#